data_a6dccf673644132f90a010732ae45810
#
_entry.id   a6dccf673644132f90a010732ae45810
#
_cell.length_a   1.000
_cell.length_b   1.000
_cell.length_c   1.000
_cell.angle_alpha   90.00
_cell.angle_beta   90.00
_cell.angle_gamma   90.00
#
_symmetry.space_group_name_H-M   'P 1'
#
loop_
_entity.id
_entity.type
_entity.pdbx_description
1 polymer ?
#
loop_
_entity_poly.entity_id
_entity_poly.type
_entity_poly.pdbx_seq_one_letter_code
_entity_poly.pdbx_strand_id
1 'polypeptide(L)'
;MNNNHLLFSSNILNTKMEATAHPIKNTKIVATVGPASNTYEALLELAKAGVNVFRLNFSHGTHDDHLQVINHITYINEKYGMYLGLLADLQGPKLRVGEIENNALQLNPGDIVTFVNEKCVGNMERIYMSYQDFPKDVKVGETVLVDDGKLVFEVVETNQTDTVKLKTIYGGILSSRKGVNLPNTKVSLPSLTEKDMADLDFILTQPVNWIALSFVRRSADVKQLREILNEKKHPAKIISKIEKPEAIERIDKIIKASNAVMVARGDLGIELPIEQVPNIQKMIIQKCLQRARPVIVATQMMESMMTNPSPTRAEA
;
A
#
# COMPACT_ATOMS: atom_id res chain seq x y z
N MET A 1 6.56 -24.69 -76.26
CA MET A 1 6.39 -25.50 -75.00
C MET A 1 7.35 -24.98 -73.97
N ASN A 2 6.98 -23.98 -73.22
CA ASN A 2 7.83 -23.39 -72.19
C ASN A 2 7.07 -23.42 -70.85
N ASN A 3 7.52 -24.27 -69.92
CA ASN A 3 7.08 -24.35 -68.59
C ASN A 3 7.90 -23.35 -67.76
N ASN A 4 7.29 -22.25 -67.36
CA ASN A 4 7.84 -21.36 -66.33
C ASN A 4 7.28 -21.79 -64.98
N HIS A 5 8.07 -22.47 -64.17
CA HIS A 5 7.86 -22.68 -62.76
C HIS A 5 8.25 -21.42 -61.99
N LEU A 6 7.24 -20.71 -61.45
CA LEU A 6 7.43 -19.65 -60.47
C LEU A 6 7.80 -20.28 -59.14
N LEU A 7 9.06 -20.16 -58.76
CA LEU A 7 9.55 -20.41 -57.40
C LEU A 7 9.14 -19.25 -56.48
N PHE A 8 8.07 -19.45 -55.71
CA PHE A 8 7.78 -18.61 -54.59
C PHE A 8 8.80 -18.90 -53.47
N SER A 9 9.74 -17.99 -53.32
CA SER A 9 10.70 -17.97 -52.22
C SER A 9 9.94 -17.68 -50.93
N SER A 10 9.75 -18.71 -50.10
CA SER A 10 9.23 -18.60 -48.73
C SER A 10 10.31 -18.12 -47.78
N ASN A 11 10.64 -16.84 -47.84
CA ASN A 11 11.35 -16.17 -46.75
C ASN A 11 10.35 -15.68 -45.71
N ILE A 12 9.68 -16.60 -45.01
CA ILE A 12 9.00 -16.31 -43.77
C ILE A 12 10.07 -16.37 -42.69
N LEU A 13 10.40 -15.18 -42.24
CA LEU A 13 11.22 -14.81 -41.09
C LEU A 13 11.13 -15.82 -39.93
N ASN A 14 12.16 -16.62 -39.81
CA ASN A 14 12.53 -17.25 -38.54
C ASN A 14 13.12 -16.17 -37.63
N THR A 15 12.33 -15.22 -37.16
CA THR A 15 12.64 -14.51 -35.93
C THR A 15 12.41 -15.51 -34.79
N LYS A 16 13.43 -16.31 -34.48
CA LYS A 16 13.54 -16.97 -33.20
C LYS A 16 13.40 -15.84 -32.16
N MET A 17 12.22 -15.74 -31.56
CA MET A 17 12.10 -15.07 -30.26
C MET A 17 13.10 -15.81 -29.35
N GLU A 18 14.22 -15.16 -29.06
CA GLU A 18 15.03 -15.55 -27.93
C GLU A 18 14.15 -15.34 -26.69
N ALA A 19 13.43 -16.38 -26.32
CA ALA A 19 12.87 -16.48 -24.99
C ALA A 19 14.07 -16.42 -24.05
N THR A 20 14.38 -15.24 -23.56
CA THR A 20 15.32 -15.08 -22.45
C THR A 20 14.74 -15.86 -21.30
N ALA A 21 15.24 -17.09 -21.12
CA ALA A 21 14.89 -17.91 -19.99
C ALA A 21 15.34 -17.14 -18.75
N HIS A 22 14.43 -16.36 -18.17
CA HIS A 22 14.70 -15.72 -16.89
C HIS A 22 15.01 -16.83 -15.89
N PRO A 23 16.13 -16.77 -15.17
CA PRO A 23 16.45 -17.79 -14.19
C PRO A 23 15.30 -17.91 -13.21
N ILE A 24 14.87 -19.14 -12.92
CA ILE A 24 13.81 -19.38 -11.94
C ILE A 24 14.28 -18.84 -10.60
N LYS A 25 13.72 -17.71 -10.19
CA LYS A 25 14.00 -17.09 -8.89
C LYS A 25 13.05 -17.65 -7.85
N ASN A 26 13.58 -18.12 -6.73
CA ASN A 26 12.76 -18.53 -5.60
C ASN A 26 12.03 -17.36 -4.96
N THR A 27 12.72 -16.21 -4.80
CA THR A 27 12.12 -14.97 -4.29
C THR A 27 11.60 -14.13 -5.46
N LYS A 28 10.33 -13.75 -5.39
CA LYS A 28 9.69 -12.86 -6.36
C LYS A 28 9.85 -11.40 -5.93
N ILE A 29 9.98 -10.52 -6.90
CA ILE A 29 10.15 -9.08 -6.68
C ILE A 29 8.84 -8.38 -7.02
N VAL A 30 8.33 -7.61 -6.06
CA VAL A 30 7.21 -6.68 -6.24
C VAL A 30 7.77 -5.26 -6.30
N ALA A 31 7.56 -4.56 -7.41
CA ALA A 31 8.00 -3.19 -7.59
C ALA A 31 6.80 -2.24 -7.62
N THR A 32 6.84 -1.18 -6.81
CA THR A 32 5.83 -0.12 -6.88
C THR A 32 6.13 0.80 -8.04
N VAL A 33 5.13 1.03 -8.89
CA VAL A 33 5.21 2.01 -9.98
C VAL A 33 4.95 3.40 -9.41
N GLY A 34 5.81 4.34 -9.78
CA GLY A 34 5.70 5.74 -9.43
C GLY A 34 6.11 6.63 -10.62
N PRO A 35 6.11 7.96 -10.46
CA PRO A 35 6.40 8.90 -11.57
C PRO A 35 7.73 8.64 -12.28
N ALA A 36 8.74 8.14 -11.57
CA ALA A 36 10.06 7.82 -12.14
C ALA A 36 10.09 6.49 -12.93
N SER A 37 9.03 5.67 -12.86
CA SER A 37 9.03 4.30 -13.41
C SER A 37 7.76 3.93 -14.18
N ASN A 38 6.90 4.90 -14.51
CA ASN A 38 5.61 4.66 -15.17
C ASN A 38 5.67 4.64 -16.70
N THR A 39 6.84 4.92 -17.32
CA THR A 39 7.00 4.85 -18.77
C THR A 39 7.17 3.41 -19.24
N TYR A 40 6.81 3.14 -20.49
CA TYR A 40 6.97 1.83 -21.11
C TYR A 40 8.41 1.30 -21.03
N GLU A 41 9.39 2.16 -21.31
CA GLU A 41 10.81 1.82 -21.31
C GLU A 41 11.28 1.42 -19.91
N ALA A 42 10.93 2.23 -18.90
CA ALA A 42 11.29 1.95 -17.51
C ALA A 42 10.66 0.64 -17.00
N LEU A 43 9.38 0.40 -17.32
CA LEU A 43 8.69 -0.84 -16.96
C LEU A 43 9.31 -2.07 -17.63
N LEU A 44 9.70 -1.95 -18.90
CA LEU A 44 10.38 -3.02 -19.65
C LEU A 44 11.77 -3.32 -19.05
N GLU A 45 12.55 -2.30 -18.73
CA GLU A 45 13.87 -2.49 -18.10
C GLU A 45 13.74 -3.13 -16.71
N LEU A 46 12.78 -2.71 -15.89
CA LEU A 46 12.48 -3.34 -14.60
C LEU A 46 12.06 -4.81 -14.76
N ALA A 47 11.23 -5.11 -15.76
CA ALA A 47 10.83 -6.48 -16.08
C ALA A 47 12.02 -7.34 -16.46
N LYS A 48 12.91 -6.84 -17.36
CA LYS A 48 14.16 -7.52 -17.75
C LYS A 48 15.11 -7.70 -16.57
N ALA A 49 15.18 -6.72 -15.65
CA ALA A 49 15.96 -6.81 -14.42
C ALA A 49 15.38 -7.85 -13.44
N GLY A 50 14.15 -8.32 -13.68
CA GLY A 50 13.55 -9.44 -12.98
C GLY A 50 12.44 -9.10 -12.00
N VAL A 51 11.78 -7.96 -12.14
CA VAL A 51 10.51 -7.70 -11.45
C VAL A 51 9.47 -8.70 -11.92
N ASN A 52 8.70 -9.22 -10.98
CA ASN A 52 7.66 -10.22 -11.25
C ASN A 52 6.24 -9.64 -11.12
N VAL A 53 6.06 -8.65 -10.26
CA VAL A 53 4.76 -8.04 -10.00
C VAL A 53 4.93 -6.53 -9.90
N PHE A 54 4.13 -5.78 -10.63
CA PHE A 54 4.06 -4.34 -10.53
C PHE A 54 2.90 -3.92 -9.63
N ARG A 55 3.21 -3.15 -8.59
CA ARG A 55 2.23 -2.63 -7.63
C ARG A 55 1.79 -1.23 -8.04
N LEU A 56 0.49 -1.06 -8.21
CA LEU A 56 -0.20 0.20 -8.44
C LEU A 56 -0.80 0.68 -7.11
N ASN A 57 -0.31 1.81 -6.61
CA ASN A 57 -0.73 2.36 -5.33
C ASN A 57 -1.90 3.34 -5.51
N PHE A 58 -3.11 2.89 -5.25
CA PHE A 58 -4.34 3.68 -5.39
C PHE A 58 -4.50 4.80 -4.34
N SER A 59 -3.54 4.97 -3.43
CA SER A 59 -3.47 6.17 -2.59
C SER A 59 -3.02 7.41 -3.37
N HIS A 60 -2.46 7.26 -4.57
CA HIS A 60 -1.88 8.28 -5.43
C HIS A 60 -2.24 8.05 -6.89
N GLY A 61 -2.15 9.11 -7.69
CA GLY A 61 -2.49 9.04 -9.12
C GLY A 61 -3.99 9.00 -9.39
N THR A 62 -4.32 9.01 -10.67
CA THR A 62 -5.69 8.90 -11.19
C THR A 62 -5.92 7.51 -11.79
N HIS A 63 -7.17 7.16 -12.07
CA HIS A 63 -7.48 5.92 -12.78
C HIS A 63 -6.83 5.88 -14.17
N ASP A 64 -6.71 7.03 -14.86
CA ASP A 64 -6.05 7.12 -16.17
C ASP A 64 -4.54 6.85 -16.08
N ASP A 65 -3.86 7.36 -15.03
CA ASP A 65 -2.45 7.06 -14.78
C ASP A 65 -2.24 5.56 -14.58
N HIS A 66 -3.11 4.93 -13.80
CA HIS A 66 -3.04 3.49 -13.56
C HIS A 66 -3.36 2.68 -14.81
N LEU A 67 -4.36 3.11 -15.61
CA LEU A 67 -4.73 2.46 -16.87
C LEU A 67 -3.56 2.46 -17.86
N GLN A 68 -2.85 3.58 -17.97
CA GLN A 68 -1.67 3.67 -18.84
C GLN A 68 -0.61 2.63 -18.45
N VAL A 69 -0.31 2.49 -17.17
CA VAL A 69 0.65 1.49 -16.66
C VAL A 69 0.16 0.06 -16.92
N ILE A 70 -1.12 -0.22 -16.67
CA ILE A 70 -1.75 -1.52 -16.95
C ILE A 70 -1.59 -1.88 -18.43
N ASN A 71 -1.86 -0.95 -19.35
CA ASN A 71 -1.73 -1.15 -20.77
C ASN A 71 -0.28 -1.42 -21.18
N HIS A 72 0.69 -0.69 -20.62
CA HIS A 72 2.11 -0.95 -20.88
C HIS A 72 2.53 -2.35 -20.44
N ILE A 73 2.14 -2.78 -19.25
CA ILE A 73 2.50 -4.10 -18.70
C ILE A 73 1.82 -5.22 -19.50
N THR A 74 0.55 -5.04 -19.87
CA THR A 74 -0.18 -5.98 -20.73
C THR A 74 0.52 -6.14 -22.08
N TYR A 75 0.88 -5.02 -22.72
CA TYR A 75 1.61 -5.04 -23.99
C TYR A 75 3.00 -5.69 -23.86
N ILE A 76 3.72 -5.46 -22.75
CA ILE A 76 5.01 -6.13 -22.49
C ILE A 76 4.82 -7.64 -22.37
N ASN A 77 3.79 -8.09 -21.65
CA ASN A 77 3.48 -9.51 -21.51
C ASN A 77 3.20 -10.17 -22.87
N GLU A 78 2.38 -9.55 -23.70
CA GLU A 78 2.03 -10.06 -25.02
C GLU A 78 3.23 -10.07 -25.98
N LYS A 79 3.96 -8.96 -26.04
CA LYS A 79 5.06 -8.79 -26.99
C LYS A 79 6.28 -9.66 -26.68
N TYR A 80 6.60 -9.84 -25.41
CA TYR A 80 7.82 -10.53 -24.98
C TYR A 80 7.56 -11.90 -24.34
N GLY A 81 6.31 -12.35 -24.29
CA GLY A 81 5.94 -13.62 -23.65
C GLY A 81 6.25 -13.65 -22.14
N MET A 82 6.19 -12.49 -21.48
CA MET A 82 6.41 -12.37 -20.04
C MET A 82 5.12 -12.66 -19.26
N TYR A 83 5.27 -13.00 -17.96
CA TYR A 83 4.16 -13.27 -17.05
C TYR A 83 4.21 -12.30 -15.86
N LEU A 84 4.25 -11.01 -16.16
CA LEU A 84 4.27 -9.95 -15.15
C LEU A 84 2.89 -9.82 -14.51
N GLY A 85 2.85 -9.88 -13.18
CA GLY A 85 1.61 -9.69 -12.44
C GLY A 85 1.31 -8.22 -12.15
N LEU A 86 0.02 -7.90 -12.03
CA LEU A 86 -0.50 -6.61 -11.61
C LEU A 86 -1.10 -6.71 -10.21
N LEU A 87 -0.67 -5.83 -9.31
CA LEU A 87 -1.18 -5.69 -7.95
C LEU A 87 -1.78 -4.31 -7.76
N ALA A 88 -3.10 -4.23 -7.59
CA ALA A 88 -3.77 -3.02 -7.15
C ALA A 88 -3.77 -2.94 -5.62
N ASP A 89 -3.22 -1.87 -5.06
CA ASP A 89 -3.13 -1.67 -3.60
C ASP A 89 -4.09 -0.56 -3.19
N LEU A 90 -5.19 -0.93 -2.53
CA LEU A 90 -6.23 -0.04 -2.07
C LEU A 90 -5.73 0.86 -0.93
N GLN A 91 -6.23 2.10 -0.89
CA GLN A 91 -5.80 3.06 0.11
C GLN A 91 -6.20 2.66 1.53
N GLY A 92 -7.42 2.14 1.69
CA GLY A 92 -8.00 1.90 3.00
C GLY A 92 -8.33 3.20 3.78
N PRO A 93 -8.76 3.07 5.05
CA PRO A 93 -9.16 4.19 5.89
C PRO A 93 -7.95 4.97 6.41
N LYS A 94 -7.21 5.64 5.50
CA LYS A 94 -6.06 6.46 5.89
C LYS A 94 -6.53 7.77 6.51
N LEU A 95 -6.21 7.95 7.79
CA LEU A 95 -6.52 9.16 8.54
C LEU A 95 -5.52 10.27 8.19
N ARG A 96 -5.98 11.52 8.07
CA ARG A 96 -5.12 12.67 7.74
C ARG A 96 -5.57 13.93 8.44
N VAL A 97 -4.62 14.82 8.70
CA VAL A 97 -4.95 16.24 8.96
C VAL A 97 -5.33 16.96 7.67
N GLY A 98 -6.05 18.07 7.80
CA GLY A 98 -6.43 18.89 6.67
C GLY A 98 -5.33 19.81 6.13
N GLU A 99 -5.75 20.87 5.46
CA GLU A 99 -4.85 21.95 5.05
C GLU A 99 -4.36 22.71 6.28
N ILE A 100 -3.10 23.10 6.26
CA ILE A 100 -2.44 23.89 7.31
C ILE A 100 -2.05 25.25 6.73
N GLU A 101 -2.28 26.30 7.49
CA GLU A 101 -1.92 27.66 7.11
C GLU A 101 -0.43 27.74 6.74
N ASN A 102 -0.13 28.39 5.60
CA ASN A 102 1.21 28.46 5.02
C ASN A 102 1.91 27.10 4.82
N ASN A 103 1.15 25.97 4.91
CA ASN A 103 1.68 24.61 4.85
C ASN A 103 2.75 24.32 5.92
N ALA A 104 2.81 25.11 6.99
CA ALA A 104 3.84 25.00 8.05
C ALA A 104 3.31 25.58 9.36
N LEU A 105 2.94 24.73 10.30
CA LEU A 105 2.58 25.11 11.66
C LEU A 105 3.66 24.63 12.61
N GLN A 106 4.38 25.54 13.24
CA GLN A 106 5.37 25.17 14.25
C GLN A 106 4.68 24.78 15.53
N LEU A 107 4.95 23.57 16.02
CA LEU A 107 4.46 23.03 17.29
C LEU A 107 5.65 22.74 18.21
N ASN A 108 5.54 23.18 19.46
CA ASN A 108 6.54 22.95 20.49
C ASN A 108 6.04 21.97 21.55
N PRO A 109 6.91 21.21 22.19
CA PRO A 109 6.52 20.37 23.30
C PRO A 109 5.77 21.18 24.38
N GLY A 110 4.61 20.67 24.79
CA GLY A 110 3.72 21.34 25.75
C GLY A 110 2.58 22.17 25.12
N ASP A 111 2.66 22.53 23.84
CA ASP A 111 1.57 23.22 23.15
C ASP A 111 0.30 22.37 23.16
N ILE A 112 -0.85 23.04 23.32
CA ILE A 112 -2.17 22.42 23.23
C ILE A 112 -2.80 22.86 21.91
N VAL A 113 -3.20 21.88 21.09
CA VAL A 113 -3.92 22.10 19.84
C VAL A 113 -5.25 21.38 19.85
N THR A 114 -6.26 21.92 19.16
CA THR A 114 -7.57 21.28 19.06
C THR A 114 -7.77 20.66 17.68
N PHE A 115 -7.98 19.35 17.67
CA PHE A 115 -8.39 18.66 16.44
C PHE A 115 -9.92 18.67 16.35
N VAL A 116 -10.42 19.02 15.15
CA VAL A 116 -11.85 19.16 14.87
C VAL A 116 -12.25 18.33 13.66
N ASN A 117 -13.50 17.86 13.62
CA ASN A 117 -14.04 17.14 12.48
C ASN A 117 -14.72 18.05 11.44
N GLU A 118 -14.82 19.37 11.68
CA GLU A 118 -15.23 20.36 10.70
C GLU A 118 -14.06 20.80 9.83
N LYS A 119 -14.26 20.84 8.51
CA LYS A 119 -13.21 21.26 7.57
C LYS A 119 -12.82 22.71 7.79
N CYS A 120 -11.53 22.93 8.00
CA CYS A 120 -10.94 24.26 8.17
C CYS A 120 -9.49 24.26 7.66
N VAL A 121 -8.93 25.46 7.47
CA VAL A 121 -7.49 25.66 7.38
C VAL A 121 -6.94 25.64 8.79
N GLY A 122 -6.02 24.71 9.06
CA GLY A 122 -5.50 24.45 10.39
C GLY A 122 -4.51 25.52 10.85
N ASN A 123 -4.58 25.87 12.12
CA ASN A 123 -3.70 26.77 12.85
C ASN A 123 -3.53 26.27 14.30
N MET A 124 -2.95 27.11 15.20
CA MET A 124 -2.77 26.72 16.61
C MET A 124 -4.07 26.46 17.37
N GLU A 125 -5.19 27.06 16.95
CA GLU A 125 -6.47 26.93 17.64
C GLU A 125 -7.26 25.69 17.21
N ARG A 126 -7.21 25.37 15.89
CA ARG A 126 -8.00 24.28 15.33
C ARG A 126 -7.31 23.62 14.12
N ILE A 127 -7.33 22.29 14.06
CA ILE A 127 -6.77 21.48 12.98
C ILE A 127 -7.84 20.48 12.55
N TYR A 128 -8.20 20.50 11.27
CA TYR A 128 -9.15 19.53 10.72
C TYR A 128 -8.57 18.11 10.74
N MET A 129 -9.36 17.15 11.21
CA MET A 129 -9.09 15.72 11.18
C MET A 129 -10.10 15.02 10.27
N SER A 130 -9.62 14.24 9.30
CA SER A 130 -10.48 13.55 8.32
C SER A 130 -11.39 12.48 8.92
N TYR A 131 -11.06 11.99 10.11
CA TYR A 131 -11.81 10.95 10.80
C TYR A 131 -12.92 11.56 11.66
N GLN A 132 -14.18 11.42 11.21
CA GLN A 132 -15.34 12.07 11.84
C GLN A 132 -15.65 11.52 13.24
N ASP A 133 -15.44 10.23 13.47
CA ASP A 133 -15.68 9.61 14.78
C ASP A 133 -14.44 9.67 15.71
N PHE A 134 -13.39 10.42 15.33
CA PHE A 134 -12.19 10.58 16.14
C PHE A 134 -12.51 11.03 17.57
N PRO A 135 -13.38 12.03 17.83
CA PRO A 135 -13.71 12.45 19.19
C PRO A 135 -14.40 11.36 20.04
N LYS A 136 -15.15 10.46 19.39
CA LYS A 136 -15.86 9.36 20.07
C LYS A 136 -14.96 8.18 20.42
N ASP A 137 -14.01 7.88 19.50
CA ASP A 137 -13.20 6.67 19.58
C ASP A 137 -11.98 6.84 20.50
N VAL A 138 -11.41 8.05 20.59
CA VAL A 138 -10.23 8.31 21.43
C VAL A 138 -10.58 8.50 22.90
N LYS A 139 -9.58 8.20 23.75
CA LYS A 139 -9.65 8.38 25.20
C LYS A 139 -8.52 9.26 25.67
N VAL A 140 -8.76 9.97 26.78
CA VAL A 140 -7.72 10.75 27.46
C VAL A 140 -6.54 9.84 27.83
N GLY A 141 -5.33 10.31 27.57
CA GLY A 141 -4.07 9.59 27.77
C GLY A 141 -3.64 8.73 26.55
N GLU A 142 -4.48 8.57 25.52
CA GLU A 142 -4.06 7.87 24.31
C GLU A 142 -3.11 8.71 23.44
N THR A 143 -2.24 8.04 22.70
CA THR A 143 -1.25 8.65 21.82
C THR A 143 -1.84 8.89 20.42
N VAL A 144 -1.57 10.06 19.86
CA VAL A 144 -1.85 10.42 18.47
C VAL A 144 -0.53 10.73 17.77
N LEU A 145 -0.25 10.02 16.68
CA LEU A 145 0.96 10.21 15.89
C LEU A 145 0.62 10.90 14.57
N VAL A 146 1.45 11.86 14.15
CA VAL A 146 1.26 12.57 12.89
C VAL A 146 2.58 12.62 12.12
N ASP A 147 2.51 12.61 10.78
CA ASP A 147 3.66 12.58 9.87
C ASP A 147 4.61 11.41 10.17
N ASP A 148 4.05 10.19 10.16
CA ASP A 148 4.76 8.93 10.41
C ASP A 148 5.47 8.91 11.79
N GLY A 149 4.85 9.55 12.80
CA GLY A 149 5.33 9.57 14.17
C GLY A 149 6.39 10.65 14.46
N LYS A 150 6.70 11.54 13.52
CA LYS A 150 7.58 12.70 13.78
C LYS A 150 6.98 13.68 14.78
N LEU A 151 5.66 13.81 14.75
CA LEU A 151 4.90 14.59 15.72
C LEU A 151 4.13 13.62 16.62
N VAL A 152 4.25 13.78 17.91
CA VAL A 152 3.61 12.93 18.91
C VAL A 152 2.76 13.78 19.84
N PHE A 153 1.52 13.37 20.00
CA PHE A 153 0.55 14.04 20.85
C PHE A 153 -0.06 13.06 21.86
N GLU A 154 -0.54 13.59 22.95
CA GLU A 154 -1.36 12.91 23.95
C GLU A 154 -2.74 13.55 24.00
N VAL A 155 -3.79 12.74 24.01
CA VAL A 155 -5.17 13.21 24.19
C VAL A 155 -5.34 13.71 25.61
N VAL A 156 -5.64 15.01 25.78
CA VAL A 156 -5.90 15.61 27.12
C VAL A 156 -7.38 15.83 27.38
N GLU A 157 -8.19 16.01 26.33
CA GLU A 157 -9.62 16.22 26.46
C GLU A 157 -10.34 15.79 25.18
N THR A 158 -11.54 15.23 25.28
CA THR A 158 -12.47 15.02 24.18
C THR A 158 -13.88 15.37 24.63
N ASN A 159 -14.65 16.05 23.79
CA ASN A 159 -16.08 16.29 24.02
C ASN A 159 -16.96 15.13 23.47
N GLN A 160 -16.35 14.11 22.89
CA GLN A 160 -17.01 12.95 22.28
C GLN A 160 -17.97 13.27 21.13
N THR A 161 -17.89 14.47 20.58
CA THR A 161 -18.77 14.94 19.51
C THR A 161 -17.98 15.40 18.29
N ASP A 162 -17.18 16.45 18.43
CA ASP A 162 -16.55 17.14 17.31
C ASP A 162 -15.14 17.66 17.59
N THR A 163 -14.68 17.65 18.85
CA THR A 163 -13.38 18.24 19.25
C THR A 163 -12.57 17.33 20.15
N VAL A 164 -11.26 17.33 19.92
CA VAL A 164 -10.25 16.66 20.77
C VAL A 164 -9.09 17.62 21.02
N LYS A 165 -8.77 17.88 22.28
CA LYS A 165 -7.55 18.63 22.63
C LYS A 165 -6.39 17.69 22.81
N LEU A 166 -5.30 18.01 22.15
CA LEU A 166 -4.07 17.25 22.11
C LEU A 166 -2.92 18.09 22.69
N LYS A 167 -2.16 17.51 23.59
CA LYS A 167 -0.91 18.07 24.08
C LYS A 167 0.24 17.57 23.22
N THR A 168 1.04 18.45 22.68
CA THR A 168 2.26 18.10 21.93
C THR A 168 3.30 17.54 22.89
N ILE A 169 3.73 16.30 22.64
CA ILE A 169 4.82 15.61 23.37
C ILE A 169 6.13 15.79 22.60
N TYR A 170 6.14 15.44 21.31
CA TYR A 170 7.23 15.74 20.40
C TYR A 170 6.73 16.67 19.30
N GLY A 171 7.31 17.87 19.25
CA GLY A 171 6.94 18.92 18.33
C GLY A 171 7.74 18.91 17.03
N GLY A 172 7.46 19.89 16.19
CA GLY A 172 8.07 20.08 14.89
C GLY A 172 7.15 20.87 13.97
N ILE A 173 7.42 20.86 12.68
CA ILE A 173 6.60 21.53 11.67
C ILE A 173 5.48 20.57 11.19
N LEU A 174 4.25 20.91 11.44
CA LEU A 174 3.09 20.23 10.87
C LEU A 174 2.75 20.85 9.52
N SER A 175 2.78 20.04 8.45
CA SER A 175 2.34 20.42 7.10
C SER A 175 0.98 19.82 6.77
N SER A 176 0.38 20.33 5.69
CA SER A 176 -0.94 19.90 5.20
C SER A 176 -0.97 18.41 4.83
N ARG A 177 -2.13 17.80 5.03
CA ARG A 177 -2.50 16.45 4.57
C ARG A 177 -1.63 15.33 5.13
N LYS A 178 -0.92 15.55 6.25
CA LYS A 178 -0.11 14.52 6.89
C LYS A 178 -0.96 13.39 7.45
N GLY A 179 -0.42 12.16 7.36
CA GLY A 179 -1.04 10.97 7.92
C GLY A 179 -1.15 11.04 9.44
N VAL A 180 -2.22 10.48 9.98
CA VAL A 180 -2.47 10.34 11.42
C VAL A 180 -2.56 8.86 11.76
N ASN A 181 -1.88 8.44 12.82
CA ASN A 181 -1.94 7.10 13.36
C ASN A 181 -2.43 7.12 14.81
N LEU A 182 -3.24 6.14 15.14
CA LEU A 182 -3.88 5.99 16.45
C LEU A 182 -3.55 4.59 17.00
N PRO A 183 -2.36 4.40 17.59
CA PRO A 183 -1.87 3.07 17.97
C PRO A 183 -2.68 2.41 19.09
N ASN A 184 -3.29 3.22 19.95
CA ASN A 184 -4.05 2.73 21.12
C ASN A 184 -5.56 2.74 20.91
N THR A 185 -6.05 3.36 19.82
CA THR A 185 -7.48 3.59 19.59
C THR A 185 -8.07 2.53 18.67
N LYS A 186 -9.20 1.96 19.07
CA LYS A 186 -10.00 1.10 18.19
C LYS A 186 -10.81 1.96 17.23
N VAL A 187 -10.31 2.10 16.01
CA VAL A 187 -10.96 2.88 14.96
C VAL A 187 -12.17 2.14 14.42
N SER A 188 -13.34 2.81 14.40
CA SER A 188 -14.62 2.23 13.97
C SER A 188 -14.85 2.27 12.46
N LEU A 189 -13.95 2.89 11.66
CA LEU A 189 -14.06 2.96 10.21
C LEU A 189 -14.11 1.58 9.53
N PRO A 190 -14.88 1.45 8.44
CA PRO A 190 -14.85 0.25 7.62
C PRO A 190 -13.45 0.08 6.98
N SER A 191 -13.07 -1.17 6.67
CA SER A 191 -11.80 -1.46 5.98
C SER A 191 -11.81 -1.09 4.50
N LEU A 192 -12.99 -1.02 3.87
CA LEU A 192 -13.20 -0.48 2.52
C LEU A 192 -13.92 0.86 2.66
N THR A 193 -13.27 1.92 2.21
CA THR A 193 -13.81 3.28 2.17
C THR A 193 -14.66 3.49 0.91
N GLU A 194 -15.41 4.62 0.84
CA GLU A 194 -16.11 5.01 -0.39
C GLU A 194 -15.14 5.16 -1.56
N LYS A 195 -13.94 5.71 -1.31
CA LYS A 195 -12.88 5.79 -2.33
C LYS A 195 -12.45 4.40 -2.79
N ASP A 196 -12.22 3.47 -1.86
CA ASP A 196 -11.84 2.11 -2.22
C ASP A 196 -12.92 1.40 -3.04
N MET A 197 -14.21 1.69 -2.78
CA MET A 197 -15.30 1.16 -3.60
C MET A 197 -15.29 1.72 -5.03
N ALA A 198 -15.05 3.02 -5.19
CA ALA A 198 -14.89 3.66 -6.50
C ALA A 198 -13.64 3.12 -7.25
N ASP A 199 -12.54 2.93 -6.53
CA ASP A 199 -11.33 2.32 -7.10
C ASP A 199 -11.58 0.86 -7.51
N LEU A 200 -12.31 0.09 -6.70
CA LEU A 200 -12.68 -1.29 -7.02
C LEU A 200 -13.54 -1.38 -8.28
N ASP A 201 -14.51 -0.48 -8.48
CA ASP A 201 -15.31 -0.46 -9.71
C ASP A 201 -14.43 -0.29 -10.96
N PHE A 202 -13.37 0.52 -10.88
CA PHE A 202 -12.38 0.63 -11.95
C PHE A 202 -11.49 -0.63 -12.04
N ILE A 203 -10.88 -1.07 -10.93
CA ILE A 203 -9.94 -2.21 -10.86
C ILE A 203 -10.58 -3.47 -11.42
N LEU A 204 -11.85 -3.72 -11.12
CA LEU A 204 -12.56 -4.93 -11.54
C LEU A 204 -12.89 -4.97 -13.03
N THR A 205 -12.64 -3.89 -13.77
CA THR A 205 -12.69 -3.89 -15.25
C THR A 205 -11.32 -4.20 -15.88
N GLN A 206 -10.25 -4.31 -15.08
CA GLN A 206 -8.87 -4.43 -15.53
C GLN A 206 -8.31 -5.85 -15.30
N PRO A 207 -7.29 -6.30 -16.05
CA PRO A 207 -6.67 -7.62 -15.90
C PRO A 207 -5.74 -7.71 -14.69
N VAL A 208 -6.23 -7.29 -13.51
CA VAL A 208 -5.46 -7.27 -12.27
C VAL A 208 -5.43 -8.66 -11.64
N ASN A 209 -4.24 -9.11 -11.23
CA ASN A 209 -4.05 -10.43 -10.63
C ASN A 209 -4.25 -10.43 -9.11
N TRP A 210 -3.90 -9.33 -8.45
CA TRP A 210 -3.90 -9.20 -7.00
C TRP A 210 -4.52 -7.88 -6.57
N ILE A 211 -5.28 -7.91 -5.50
CA ILE A 211 -5.79 -6.71 -4.81
C ILE A 211 -5.31 -6.76 -3.37
N ALA A 212 -4.56 -5.74 -2.95
CA ALA A 212 -4.12 -5.60 -1.57
C ALA A 212 -5.12 -4.74 -0.79
N LEU A 213 -5.55 -5.26 0.35
CA LEU A 213 -6.44 -4.59 1.29
C LEU A 213 -5.61 -4.00 2.43
N SER A 214 -5.63 -2.67 2.55
CA SER A 214 -4.93 -1.93 3.60
C SER A 214 -5.68 -1.95 4.93
N PHE A 215 -4.96 -1.78 6.01
CA PHE A 215 -5.47 -1.67 7.39
C PHE A 215 -6.40 -2.82 7.80
N VAL A 216 -6.08 -4.05 7.38
CA VAL A 216 -6.82 -5.25 7.80
C VAL A 216 -6.69 -5.46 9.29
N ARG A 217 -7.83 -5.61 9.98
CA ARG A 217 -7.89 -5.85 11.45
C ARG A 217 -8.42 -7.23 11.80
N ARG A 218 -9.21 -7.83 10.91
CA ARG A 218 -9.89 -9.11 11.14
C ARG A 218 -10.23 -9.82 9.83
N SER A 219 -10.49 -11.11 9.91
CA SER A 219 -10.84 -11.92 8.73
C SER A 219 -12.16 -11.49 8.05
N ALA A 220 -13.05 -10.80 8.76
CA ALA A 220 -14.28 -10.27 8.19
C ALA A 220 -13.98 -9.21 7.09
N ASP A 221 -12.96 -8.38 7.29
CA ASP A 221 -12.53 -7.36 6.34
C ASP A 221 -12.13 -8.02 4.99
N VAL A 222 -11.38 -9.11 5.08
CA VAL A 222 -10.97 -9.90 3.90
C VAL A 222 -12.14 -10.58 3.22
N LYS A 223 -13.11 -11.08 4.00
CA LYS A 223 -14.31 -11.72 3.47
C LYS A 223 -15.18 -10.74 2.71
N GLN A 224 -15.36 -9.51 3.21
CA GLN A 224 -16.12 -8.47 2.54
C GLN A 224 -15.57 -8.22 1.12
N LEU A 225 -14.25 -8.03 0.96
CA LEU A 225 -13.65 -7.90 -0.37
C LEU A 225 -13.85 -9.18 -1.21
N ARG A 226 -13.77 -10.36 -0.58
CA ARG A 226 -14.00 -11.64 -1.27
C ARG A 226 -15.41 -11.74 -1.85
N GLU A 227 -16.42 -11.30 -1.12
CA GLU A 227 -17.82 -11.28 -1.56
C GLU A 227 -17.98 -10.39 -2.80
N ILE A 228 -17.41 -9.18 -2.80
CA ILE A 228 -17.40 -8.27 -3.95
C ILE A 228 -16.75 -8.94 -5.18
N LEU A 229 -15.59 -9.58 -5.00
CA LEU A 229 -14.90 -10.26 -6.11
C LEU A 229 -15.74 -11.42 -6.67
N ASN A 230 -16.42 -12.17 -5.80
CA ASN A 230 -17.26 -13.28 -6.21
C ASN A 230 -18.50 -12.79 -6.98
N GLU A 231 -19.18 -11.75 -6.50
CA GLU A 231 -20.34 -11.15 -7.17
C GLU A 231 -19.98 -10.64 -8.57
N LYS A 232 -18.84 -9.97 -8.69
CA LYS A 232 -18.30 -9.46 -9.97
C LYS A 232 -17.62 -10.56 -10.81
N LYS A 233 -17.50 -11.79 -10.30
CA LYS A 233 -16.81 -12.94 -10.92
C LYS A 233 -15.37 -12.61 -11.34
N HIS A 234 -14.69 -11.75 -10.58
CA HIS A 234 -13.33 -11.33 -10.89
C HIS A 234 -12.30 -12.31 -10.29
N PRO A 235 -11.28 -12.76 -11.08
CA PRO A 235 -10.35 -13.82 -10.67
C PRO A 235 -9.25 -13.37 -9.71
N ALA A 236 -9.13 -12.09 -9.43
CA ALA A 236 -8.07 -11.53 -8.59
C ALA A 236 -8.00 -12.20 -7.21
N LYS A 237 -6.78 -12.30 -6.71
CA LYS A 237 -6.46 -12.83 -5.38
C LYS A 237 -6.28 -11.70 -4.38
N ILE A 238 -6.59 -11.94 -3.12
CA ILE A 238 -6.53 -10.92 -2.06
C ILE A 238 -5.23 -11.06 -1.27
N ILE A 239 -4.54 -9.94 -1.12
CA ILE A 239 -3.40 -9.75 -0.21
C ILE A 239 -3.89 -8.94 0.98
N SER A 240 -3.73 -9.46 2.20
CA SER A 240 -4.01 -8.70 3.40
C SER A 240 -2.75 -8.00 3.88
N LYS A 241 -2.80 -6.67 4.03
CA LYS A 241 -1.70 -5.88 4.58
C LYS A 241 -1.82 -5.85 6.11
N ILE A 242 -0.75 -6.28 6.77
CA ILE A 242 -0.65 -6.28 8.24
C ILE A 242 0.05 -5.01 8.66
N GLU A 243 -0.74 -4.07 9.15
CA GLU A 243 -0.37 -2.69 9.47
C GLU A 243 -0.83 -2.28 10.88
N LYS A 244 -1.70 -3.08 11.50
CA LYS A 244 -2.33 -2.76 12.79
C LYS A 244 -2.07 -3.83 13.83
N PRO A 245 -1.93 -3.45 15.13
CA PRO A 245 -1.76 -4.39 16.24
C PRO A 245 -2.88 -5.43 16.32
N GLU A 246 -4.13 -5.05 16.08
CA GLU A 246 -5.29 -5.95 16.12
C GLU A 246 -5.21 -7.07 15.08
N ALA A 247 -4.52 -6.82 13.95
CA ALA A 247 -4.28 -7.85 12.95
C ALA A 247 -3.35 -8.95 13.47
N ILE A 248 -2.39 -8.60 14.31
CA ILE A 248 -1.42 -9.54 14.87
C ILE A 248 -2.12 -10.50 15.85
N GLU A 249 -2.99 -10.01 16.69
CA GLU A 249 -3.80 -10.83 17.60
C GLU A 249 -4.66 -11.86 16.87
N ARG A 250 -5.07 -11.53 15.63
CA ARG A 250 -5.99 -12.33 14.82
C ARG A 250 -5.34 -12.92 13.58
N ILE A 251 -4.00 -12.91 13.53
CA ILE A 251 -3.21 -13.23 12.34
C ILE A 251 -3.57 -14.57 11.71
N ASP A 252 -3.81 -15.61 12.51
CA ASP A 252 -4.15 -16.95 12.02
C ASP A 252 -5.45 -16.97 11.21
N LYS A 253 -6.46 -16.22 11.67
CA LYS A 253 -7.76 -16.11 10.99
C LYS A 253 -7.63 -15.26 9.71
N ILE A 254 -6.79 -14.23 9.73
CA ILE A 254 -6.51 -13.36 8.58
C ILE A 254 -5.78 -14.16 7.50
N ILE A 255 -4.68 -14.87 7.85
CA ILE A 255 -3.92 -15.71 6.91
C ILE A 255 -4.84 -16.74 6.25
N LYS A 256 -5.73 -17.39 7.03
CA LYS A 256 -6.68 -18.38 6.50
C LYS A 256 -7.65 -17.77 5.48
N ALA A 257 -8.11 -16.54 5.68
CA ALA A 257 -9.04 -15.86 4.78
C ALA A 257 -8.37 -15.28 3.53
N SER A 258 -7.06 -15.04 3.58
CA SER A 258 -6.27 -14.37 2.53
C SER A 258 -5.69 -15.36 1.52
N ASN A 259 -5.37 -14.88 0.31
CA ASN A 259 -4.58 -15.63 -0.66
C ASN A 259 -3.08 -15.42 -0.44
N ALA A 260 -2.68 -14.23 0.01
CA ALA A 260 -1.34 -13.88 0.42
C ALA A 260 -1.40 -12.82 1.54
N VAL A 261 -0.26 -12.55 2.17
CA VAL A 261 -0.14 -11.55 3.23
C VAL A 261 1.02 -10.62 2.92
N MET A 262 0.89 -9.34 3.26
CA MET A 262 1.97 -8.37 3.20
C MET A 262 2.28 -7.85 4.61
N VAL A 263 3.52 -7.99 5.03
CA VAL A 263 4.05 -7.34 6.23
C VAL A 263 4.46 -5.93 5.83
N ALA A 264 3.61 -4.94 6.09
CA ALA A 264 3.85 -3.54 5.78
C ALA A 264 4.62 -2.89 6.92
N ARG A 265 5.95 -3.08 6.94
CA ARG A 265 6.81 -2.73 8.08
C ARG A 265 6.77 -1.25 8.45
N GLY A 266 6.62 -0.37 7.46
CA GLY A 266 6.53 1.07 7.67
C GLY A 266 5.36 1.44 8.57
N ASP A 267 4.13 1.12 8.11
CA ASP A 267 2.91 1.42 8.87
C ASP A 267 2.87 0.65 10.19
N LEU A 268 3.30 -0.63 10.18
CA LEU A 268 3.33 -1.45 11.40
C LEU A 268 4.30 -0.90 12.47
N GLY A 269 5.45 -0.35 12.04
CA GLY A 269 6.46 0.24 12.94
C GLY A 269 6.07 1.59 13.53
N ILE A 270 5.01 2.23 12.99
CA ILE A 270 4.41 3.43 13.59
C ILE A 270 3.36 3.03 14.65
N GLU A 271 2.67 1.92 14.42
CA GLU A 271 1.59 1.43 15.28
C GLU A 271 2.07 0.57 16.46
N LEU A 272 3.32 0.13 16.45
CA LEU A 272 3.94 -0.73 17.46
C LEU A 272 5.34 -0.22 17.81
N PRO A 273 5.88 -0.57 18.99
CA PRO A 273 7.29 -0.36 19.29
C PRO A 273 8.17 -0.98 18.19
N ILE A 274 9.02 -0.16 17.58
CA ILE A 274 9.77 -0.52 16.37
C ILE A 274 10.65 -1.76 16.55
N GLU A 275 11.16 -1.98 17.77
CA GLU A 275 11.98 -3.13 18.13
C GLU A 275 11.21 -4.47 18.10
N GLN A 276 9.88 -4.43 18.07
CA GLN A 276 9.04 -5.63 17.97
C GLN A 276 8.84 -6.07 16.51
N VAL A 277 8.97 -5.14 15.55
CA VAL A 277 8.67 -5.38 14.13
C VAL A 277 9.47 -6.56 13.55
N PRO A 278 10.78 -6.73 13.81
CA PRO A 278 11.53 -7.87 13.27
C PRO A 278 11.00 -9.22 13.76
N ASN A 279 10.62 -9.33 15.03
CA ASN A 279 10.08 -10.56 15.59
C ASN A 279 8.69 -10.88 15.05
N ILE A 280 7.85 -9.86 14.94
CA ILE A 280 6.51 -9.97 14.35
C ILE A 280 6.60 -10.38 12.87
N GLN A 281 7.49 -9.77 12.10
CA GLN A 281 7.74 -10.17 10.71
C GLN A 281 8.10 -11.64 10.60
N LYS A 282 9.06 -12.13 11.40
CA LYS A 282 9.47 -13.55 11.40
C LYS A 282 8.31 -14.48 11.76
N MET A 283 7.53 -14.12 12.77
CA MET A 283 6.36 -14.89 13.20
C MET A 283 5.30 -14.96 12.08
N ILE A 284 4.99 -13.85 11.41
CA ILE A 284 4.02 -13.82 10.30
C ILE A 284 4.53 -14.69 9.14
N ILE A 285 5.81 -14.56 8.74
CA ILE A 285 6.42 -15.37 7.68
C ILE A 285 6.27 -16.85 8.02
N GLN A 286 6.64 -17.27 9.23
CA GLN A 286 6.55 -18.68 9.65
C GLN A 286 5.10 -19.20 9.58
N LYS A 287 4.14 -18.42 10.05
CA LYS A 287 2.71 -18.79 10.01
C LYS A 287 2.19 -18.89 8.57
N CYS A 288 2.63 -18.00 7.68
CA CYS A 288 2.28 -18.04 6.26
C CYS A 288 2.85 -19.30 5.59
N LEU A 289 4.12 -19.61 5.83
CA LEU A 289 4.77 -20.82 5.30
C LEU A 289 4.05 -22.09 5.76
N GLN A 290 3.71 -22.21 7.04
CA GLN A 290 2.94 -23.35 7.58
C GLN A 290 1.59 -23.56 6.91
N ARG A 291 1.02 -22.50 6.30
CA ARG A 291 -0.29 -22.53 5.62
C ARG A 291 -0.18 -22.48 4.09
N ALA A 292 1.04 -22.61 3.56
CA ALA A 292 1.31 -22.46 2.13
C ALA A 292 0.71 -21.17 1.54
N ARG A 293 0.88 -20.05 2.26
CA ARG A 293 0.46 -18.72 1.81
C ARG A 293 1.68 -17.89 1.45
N PRO A 294 1.74 -17.30 0.24
CA PRO A 294 2.76 -16.33 -0.09
C PRO A 294 2.78 -15.18 0.91
N VAL A 295 3.97 -14.69 1.24
CA VAL A 295 4.16 -13.55 2.11
C VAL A 295 5.08 -12.54 1.44
N ILE A 296 4.70 -11.27 1.48
CA ILE A 296 5.45 -10.13 0.96
C ILE A 296 6.00 -9.37 2.16
N VAL A 297 7.28 -9.06 2.14
CA VAL A 297 7.91 -8.12 3.08
C VAL A 297 8.07 -6.80 2.35
N ALA A 298 7.52 -5.72 2.90
CA ALA A 298 7.45 -4.43 2.23
C ALA A 298 8.04 -3.30 3.08
N THR A 299 8.35 -2.21 2.40
CA THR A 299 8.90 -0.94 2.87
C THR A 299 10.38 -1.00 3.16
N GLN A 300 11.11 0.00 2.66
CA GLN A 300 12.54 0.22 2.90
C GLN A 300 13.40 -1.02 2.62
N MET A 301 13.11 -1.68 1.51
CA MET A 301 13.91 -2.82 1.04
C MET A 301 15.16 -2.30 0.33
N MET A 302 16.34 -2.55 0.90
CA MET A 302 17.64 -2.09 0.36
C MET A 302 17.65 -0.57 0.11
N GLU A 303 17.12 0.22 1.05
CA GLU A 303 16.90 1.66 0.88
C GLU A 303 18.20 2.42 0.61
N SER A 304 19.31 2.01 1.22
CA SER A 304 20.62 2.60 0.96
C SER A 304 21.05 2.51 -0.52
N MET A 305 20.51 1.52 -1.26
CA MET A 305 20.80 1.34 -2.69
C MET A 305 20.08 2.36 -3.60
N MET A 306 19.27 3.25 -3.04
CA MET A 306 18.81 4.44 -3.80
C MET A 306 19.95 5.37 -4.18
N THR A 307 21.03 5.37 -3.39
CA THR A 307 22.21 6.25 -3.58
C THR A 307 23.53 5.47 -3.65
N ASN A 308 23.58 4.25 -3.14
CA ASN A 308 24.78 3.44 -3.08
C ASN A 308 24.69 2.21 -4.02
N PRO A 309 25.80 1.73 -4.58
CA PRO A 309 25.81 0.57 -5.48
C PRO A 309 25.60 -0.77 -4.76
N SER A 310 25.68 -0.80 -3.43
CA SER A 310 25.47 -2.00 -2.60
C SER A 310 24.72 -1.66 -1.31
N PRO A 311 23.98 -2.62 -0.74
CA PRO A 311 23.25 -2.41 0.51
C PRO A 311 24.23 -2.30 1.70
N THR A 312 23.73 -1.75 2.81
CA THR A 312 24.45 -1.84 4.09
C THR A 312 24.47 -3.28 4.59
N ARG A 313 25.39 -3.60 5.49
CA ARG A 313 25.49 -4.93 6.10
C ARG A 313 24.22 -5.32 6.90
N ALA A 314 23.48 -4.32 7.40
CA ALA A 314 22.26 -4.55 8.14
C ALA A 314 21.04 -4.82 7.22
N GLU A 315 21.10 -4.36 5.96
CA GLU A 315 20.06 -4.59 4.96
C GLU A 315 20.21 -5.94 4.24
N ALA A 316 21.42 -6.45 4.16
CA ALA A 316 21.74 -7.74 3.54
C ALA A 316 21.58 -8.91 4.52
#